data_d782fdf53c5bcdf25135479587a7ed5c
#
_entry.id   d782fdf53c5bcdf25135479587a7ed5c
#
_cell.length_a   1.000
_cell.length_b   1.000
_cell.length_c   1.000
_cell.angle_alpha   90.00
_cell.angle_beta   90.00
_cell.angle_gamma   90.00
#
_symmetry.space_group_name_H-M   'P 1'
#
loop_
_entity.id
_entity.type
_entity.pdbx_description
1 polymer ?
#
loop_
_entity_poly.entity_id
_entity_poly.type
_entity_poly.pdbx_seq_one_letter_code
_entity_poly.pdbx_strand_id
1 'polypeptide(L)'
;MNRSLNSANFPHLFFAGRTRLTLRNNEKGTHIRLKVVQKKTRIEGKLVGTNRFYLYTSILNDGDTGWDFAATFFQDSKNYSLGKEHTQGSHIHKVVHFIQRALREPAVLDAMGAALFHEGKCCRCGMGLTHPASIMLGIGPDCIKSMPPSFITDLITVIA
;
A
#
# COMPACT_ATOMS: atom_id res chain seq x y z
N MET A 1 1.53 17.62 8.96
CA MET A 1 1.96 17.46 7.55
C MET A 1 0.96 16.61 6.78
N ASN A 2 0.69 17.02 5.56
CA ASN A 2 -0.25 16.29 4.71
C ASN A 2 0.41 15.00 4.20
N ARG A 3 -0.20 13.85 4.55
CA ARG A 3 0.28 12.51 4.15
C ARG A 3 -0.59 11.90 3.04
N SER A 4 -1.45 12.71 2.43
CA SER A 4 -2.27 12.21 1.33
C SER A 4 -1.41 11.93 0.09
N LEU A 5 -1.76 10.90 -0.63
CA LEU A 5 -1.01 10.37 -1.76
C LEU A 5 -1.83 10.47 -3.04
N ASN A 6 -1.14 10.55 -4.17
CA ASN A 6 -1.78 10.44 -5.47
C ASN A 6 -2.26 9.00 -5.65
N SER A 7 -3.56 8.82 -5.85
CA SER A 7 -4.18 7.51 -6.00
C SER A 7 -3.61 6.71 -7.17
N ALA A 8 -3.13 7.37 -8.21
CA ALA A 8 -2.50 6.71 -9.36
C ALA A 8 -1.24 5.92 -8.98
N ASN A 9 -0.58 6.28 -7.87
CA ASN A 9 0.60 5.57 -7.38
C ASN A 9 0.26 4.36 -6.50
N PHE A 10 -1.01 4.12 -6.22
CA PHE A 10 -1.41 3.04 -5.30
C PHE A 10 -0.81 1.68 -5.65
N PRO A 11 -0.86 1.21 -6.91
CA PRO A 11 -0.29 -0.11 -7.24
C PRO A 11 1.21 -0.19 -6.96
N HIS A 12 1.95 0.85 -7.27
CA HIS A 12 3.39 0.89 -7.04
C HIS A 12 3.74 0.92 -5.56
N LEU A 13 2.98 1.67 -4.77
CA LEU A 13 3.17 1.74 -3.32
C LEU A 13 2.78 0.44 -2.64
N PHE A 14 1.68 -0.18 -3.07
CA PHE A 14 1.21 -1.44 -2.53
C PHE A 14 2.27 -2.54 -2.67
N PHE A 15 2.94 -2.61 -3.82
CA PHE A 15 3.95 -3.62 -4.11
C PHE A 15 5.38 -3.12 -3.89
N ALA A 16 5.57 -2.10 -3.07
CA ALA A 16 6.91 -1.53 -2.84
C ALA A 16 7.81 -2.38 -1.93
N GLY A 17 7.21 -3.18 -1.04
CA GLY A 17 7.97 -4.13 -0.21
C GLY A 17 7.65 -4.11 1.28
N ARG A 18 7.47 -2.93 1.88
CA ARG A 18 7.14 -2.74 3.30
C ARG A 18 6.14 -1.61 3.46
N THR A 19 4.96 -1.81 2.92
CA THR A 19 3.96 -0.76 2.78
C THR A 19 3.12 -0.59 4.04
N ARG A 20 2.91 0.66 4.43
CA ARG A 20 1.96 1.09 5.46
C ARG A 20 1.13 2.21 4.89
N LEU A 21 -0.15 1.95 4.65
CA LEU A 21 -1.09 2.91 4.08
C LEU A 21 -2.39 2.91 4.87
N THR A 22 -3.11 4.02 4.76
CA THR A 22 -4.48 4.13 5.27
C THR A 22 -5.39 4.51 4.12
N LEU A 23 -6.48 3.77 3.97
CA LEU A 23 -7.60 4.12 3.09
C LEU A 23 -8.72 4.71 3.94
N ARG A 24 -9.21 5.87 3.55
CA ARG A 24 -10.31 6.55 4.23
C ARG A 24 -11.48 6.74 3.28
N ASN A 25 -12.68 6.41 3.76
CA ASN A 25 -13.91 6.79 3.06
C ASN A 25 -14.27 8.22 3.47
N ASN A 26 -14.18 9.17 2.55
CA ASN A 26 -14.38 10.59 2.84
C ASN A 26 -15.84 10.91 3.25
N GLU A 27 -16.82 10.18 2.73
CA GLU A 27 -18.22 10.40 3.08
C GLU A 27 -18.56 9.91 4.49
N LYS A 28 -18.09 8.69 4.82
CA LYS A 28 -18.40 8.05 6.11
C LYS A 28 -17.41 8.38 7.21
N GLY A 29 -16.23 8.91 6.86
CA GLY A 29 -15.14 9.14 7.80
C GLY A 29 -14.50 7.87 8.35
N THR A 30 -14.89 6.71 7.85
CA THR A 30 -14.30 5.42 8.24
C THR A 30 -12.96 5.21 7.54
N HIS A 31 -12.09 4.42 8.16
CA HIS A 31 -10.79 4.12 7.58
C HIS A 31 -10.38 2.67 7.85
N ILE A 32 -9.45 2.19 7.06
CA ILE A 32 -8.79 0.92 7.28
C ILE A 32 -7.28 1.08 7.01
N ARG A 33 -6.47 0.53 7.88
CA ARG A 33 -5.01 0.53 7.73
C ARG A 33 -4.59 -0.73 6.99
N LEU A 34 -3.64 -0.56 6.09
CA LEU A 34 -3.07 -1.64 5.28
C LEU A 34 -1.59 -1.79 5.60
N LYS A 35 -1.17 -3.01 5.86
CA LYS A 35 0.25 -3.37 5.94
C LYS A 35 0.51 -4.43 4.90
N VAL A 36 1.45 -4.17 3.99
CA VAL A 36 1.78 -5.11 2.93
C VAL A 36 3.27 -5.44 3.01
N VAL A 37 3.57 -6.72 3.12
CA VAL A 37 4.94 -7.22 3.25
C VAL A 37 5.24 -8.20 2.14
N GLN A 38 6.30 -7.93 1.37
CA GLN A 38 6.76 -8.83 0.34
C GLN A 38 7.35 -10.09 0.97
N LYS A 39 6.88 -11.26 0.52
CA LYS A 39 7.53 -12.52 0.89
C LYS A 39 8.89 -12.60 0.24
N LYS A 40 9.91 -12.90 1.04
CA LYS A 40 11.27 -13.11 0.57
C LYS A 40 11.67 -14.56 0.77
N THR A 41 12.50 -15.06 -0.13
CA THR A 41 13.07 -16.40 -0.04
C THR A 41 14.60 -16.32 -0.14
N ARG A 42 15.28 -17.32 0.37
CA ARG A 42 16.75 -17.39 0.25
C ARG A 42 17.14 -18.19 -0.98
N ILE A 43 17.96 -17.57 -1.83
CA ILE A 43 18.59 -18.22 -2.98
C ILE A 43 20.08 -17.97 -2.84
N GLU A 44 20.84 -19.06 -2.73
CA GLU A 44 22.31 -19.00 -2.56
C GLU A 44 22.75 -18.10 -1.39
N GLY A 45 22.01 -18.19 -0.27
CA GLY A 45 22.30 -17.42 0.94
C GLY A 45 21.82 -15.98 0.94
N LYS A 46 21.23 -15.49 -0.15
CA LYS A 46 20.72 -14.13 -0.26
C LYS A 46 19.20 -14.09 -0.20
N LEU A 47 18.65 -13.09 0.48
CA LEU A 47 17.21 -12.85 0.49
C LEU A 47 16.79 -12.20 -0.83
N VAL A 48 15.85 -12.84 -1.51
CA VAL A 48 15.31 -12.38 -2.79
C VAL A 48 13.80 -12.20 -2.66
N GLY A 49 13.28 -11.09 -3.14
CA GLY A 49 11.85 -10.82 -3.17
C GLY A 49 11.12 -11.77 -4.11
N THR A 50 9.93 -12.19 -3.69
CA THR A 50 9.06 -13.04 -4.51
C THR A 50 7.89 -12.22 -5.05
N ASN A 51 7.07 -12.86 -5.90
CA ASN A 51 5.85 -12.33 -6.45
C ASN A 51 4.70 -12.23 -5.42
N ARG A 52 4.89 -12.72 -4.20
CA ARG A 52 3.85 -12.80 -3.18
C ARG A 52 3.97 -11.67 -2.17
N PHE A 53 2.84 -11.00 -1.90
CA PHE A 53 2.76 -9.89 -0.95
C PHE A 53 1.64 -10.18 0.04
N TYR A 54 1.95 -10.18 1.31
CA TYR A 54 1.00 -10.45 2.39
C TYR A 54 0.32 -9.16 2.82
N LEU A 55 -1.01 -9.14 2.73
CA LEU A 55 -1.82 -8.02 3.19
C LEU A 55 -2.36 -8.30 4.58
N TYR A 56 -2.09 -7.37 5.49
CA TYR A 56 -2.69 -7.31 6.82
C TYR A 56 -3.55 -6.05 6.90
N THR A 57 -4.67 -6.15 7.60
CA THR A 57 -5.56 -5.01 7.80
C THR A 57 -5.78 -4.74 9.29
N SER A 58 -6.07 -3.49 9.62
CA SER A 58 -6.43 -3.10 10.98
C SER A 58 -7.36 -1.89 10.94
N ILE A 59 -8.34 -1.90 11.82
CA ILE A 59 -9.22 -0.75 12.08
C ILE A 59 -8.77 0.05 13.30
N LEU A 60 -7.76 -0.45 14.03
CA LEU A 60 -7.23 0.20 15.22
C LEU A 60 -6.23 1.30 14.83
N ASN A 61 -6.18 2.36 15.63
CA ASN A 61 -5.32 3.52 15.36
C ASN A 61 -3.97 3.45 16.06
N ASP A 62 -3.73 2.46 16.89
CA ASP A 62 -2.60 2.44 17.81
C ASP A 62 -1.49 1.47 17.37
N GLY A 63 -0.46 2.04 16.80
CA GLY A 63 0.83 1.38 16.61
C GLY A 63 0.80 0.14 15.73
N ASP A 64 1.53 -0.88 16.16
CA ASP A 64 1.72 -2.13 15.43
C ASP A 64 0.89 -3.28 15.98
N THR A 65 -0.17 -2.98 16.74
CA THR A 65 -1.08 -3.98 17.28
C THR A 65 -2.35 -4.09 16.45
N GLY A 66 -3.05 -5.22 16.59
CA GLY A 66 -4.35 -5.41 15.94
C GLY A 66 -4.30 -5.67 14.45
N TRP A 67 -3.18 -6.18 13.95
CA TRP A 67 -3.07 -6.56 12.53
C TRP A 67 -3.63 -7.97 12.31
N ASP A 68 -4.59 -8.06 11.37
CA ASP A 68 -5.17 -9.32 10.95
C ASP A 68 -4.73 -9.65 9.53
N PHE A 69 -4.25 -10.87 9.30
CA PHE A 69 -3.90 -11.32 7.96
C PHE A 69 -5.18 -11.43 7.12
N ALA A 70 -5.20 -10.74 5.97
CA ALA A 70 -6.37 -10.71 5.11
C ALA A 70 -6.21 -11.56 3.85
N ALA A 71 -5.10 -11.43 3.15
CA ALA A 71 -4.93 -12.09 1.85
C ALA A 71 -3.46 -12.09 1.42
N THR A 72 -3.16 -12.96 0.46
CA THR A 72 -1.91 -12.94 -0.29
C THR A 72 -2.20 -12.40 -1.69
N PHE A 73 -1.49 -11.35 -2.11
CA PHE A 73 -1.58 -10.80 -3.45
C PHE A 73 -0.40 -11.24 -4.30
N PHE A 74 -0.63 -11.41 -5.60
CA PHE A 74 0.40 -11.73 -6.57
C PHE A 74 0.65 -10.51 -7.44
N GLN A 75 1.90 -10.03 -7.46
CA GLN A 75 2.24 -8.74 -8.09
C GLN A 75 1.96 -8.71 -9.59
N ASP A 76 2.26 -9.79 -10.31
CA ASP A 76 2.12 -9.86 -11.76
C ASP A 76 0.65 -9.82 -12.22
N SER A 77 -0.19 -10.68 -11.65
CA SER A 77 -1.60 -10.80 -12.03
C SER A 77 -2.52 -9.88 -11.25
N LYS A 78 -2.08 -9.39 -10.06
CA LYS A 78 -2.89 -8.71 -9.07
C LYS A 78 -4.06 -9.56 -8.56
N ASN A 79 -3.97 -10.88 -8.75
CA ASN A 79 -4.88 -11.82 -8.11
C ASN A 79 -4.57 -11.95 -6.63
N TYR A 80 -5.54 -12.45 -5.88
CA TYR A 80 -5.35 -12.69 -4.45
C TYR A 80 -5.86 -14.07 -4.04
N SER A 81 -5.33 -14.56 -2.95
CA SER A 81 -5.85 -15.70 -2.20
C SER A 81 -6.29 -15.19 -0.84
N LEU A 82 -7.58 -15.32 -0.53
CA LEU A 82 -8.14 -14.85 0.74
C LEU A 82 -7.58 -15.68 1.89
N GLY A 83 -7.31 -15.00 3.03
CA GLY A 83 -6.87 -15.69 4.24
C GLY A 83 -7.89 -16.76 4.69
N LYS A 84 -7.40 -17.89 5.18
CA LYS A 84 -8.24 -19.06 5.52
C LYS A 84 -9.32 -18.77 6.57
N GLU A 85 -9.08 -17.78 7.43
CA GLU A 85 -10.03 -17.40 8.48
C GLU A 85 -11.17 -16.53 7.97
N HIS A 86 -11.10 -16.08 6.72
CA HIS A 86 -12.09 -15.20 6.13
C HIS A 86 -12.96 -15.96 5.14
N THR A 87 -14.28 -15.73 5.22
CA THR A 87 -15.23 -16.38 4.33
C THR A 87 -15.57 -15.48 3.15
N GLN A 88 -16.00 -16.10 2.06
CA GLN A 88 -16.55 -15.41 0.90
C GLN A 88 -17.73 -14.53 1.32
N GLY A 89 -17.74 -13.27 0.87
CA GLY A 89 -18.80 -12.32 1.20
C GLY A 89 -18.66 -11.62 2.55
N SER A 90 -17.63 -11.95 3.35
CA SER A 90 -17.34 -11.25 4.60
C SER A 90 -16.90 -9.80 4.34
N HIS A 91 -16.89 -8.99 5.40
CA HIS A 91 -16.39 -7.60 5.29
C HIS A 91 -14.95 -7.55 4.76
N ILE A 92 -14.08 -8.41 5.28
CA ILE A 92 -12.67 -8.46 4.83
C ILE A 92 -12.60 -8.89 3.37
N HIS A 93 -13.40 -9.85 2.93
CA HIS A 93 -13.42 -10.25 1.53
C HIS A 93 -13.81 -9.08 0.62
N LYS A 94 -14.79 -8.30 1.03
CA LYS A 94 -15.22 -7.10 0.27
C LYS A 94 -14.10 -6.05 0.19
N VAL A 95 -13.38 -5.83 1.29
CA VAL A 95 -12.24 -4.91 1.33
C VAL A 95 -11.13 -5.40 0.40
N VAL A 96 -10.78 -6.68 0.47
CA VAL A 96 -9.73 -7.28 -0.36
C VAL A 96 -10.10 -7.19 -1.85
N HIS A 97 -11.35 -7.46 -2.19
CA HIS A 97 -11.82 -7.36 -3.56
C HIS A 97 -11.77 -5.90 -4.07
N PHE A 98 -12.14 -4.94 -3.23
CA PHE A 98 -12.03 -3.52 -3.56
C PHE A 98 -10.57 -3.12 -3.79
N ILE A 99 -9.65 -3.61 -2.95
CA ILE A 99 -8.21 -3.36 -3.11
C ILE A 99 -7.72 -3.91 -4.45
N GLN A 100 -8.12 -5.13 -4.83
CA GLN A 100 -7.77 -5.70 -6.13
C GLN A 100 -8.23 -4.80 -7.28
N ARG A 101 -9.46 -4.33 -7.20
CA ARG A 101 -10.00 -3.42 -8.21
C ARG A 101 -9.19 -2.13 -8.30
N ALA A 102 -8.82 -1.55 -7.16
CA ALA A 102 -8.01 -0.34 -7.11
C ALA A 102 -6.58 -0.55 -7.61
N LEU A 103 -6.02 -1.74 -7.41
CA LEU A 103 -4.70 -2.09 -7.97
C LEU A 103 -4.72 -2.16 -9.49
N ARG A 104 -5.81 -2.61 -10.07
CA ARG A 104 -6.00 -2.68 -11.53
C ARG A 104 -6.43 -1.36 -12.13
N GLU A 105 -7.27 -0.61 -11.43
CA GLU A 105 -7.81 0.67 -11.86
C GLU A 105 -7.73 1.69 -10.71
N PRO A 106 -6.57 2.34 -10.52
CA PRO A 106 -6.40 3.27 -9.37
C PRO A 106 -7.42 4.41 -9.34
N ALA A 107 -7.94 4.82 -10.47
CA ALA A 107 -8.96 5.88 -10.54
C ALA A 107 -10.23 5.53 -9.76
N VAL A 108 -10.47 4.25 -9.46
CA VAL A 108 -11.63 3.83 -8.68
C VAL A 108 -11.58 4.36 -7.24
N LEU A 109 -10.38 4.64 -6.71
CA LEU A 109 -10.24 5.24 -5.38
C LEU A 109 -10.93 6.59 -5.33
N ASP A 110 -10.61 7.48 -6.27
CA ASP A 110 -11.23 8.81 -6.32
C ASP A 110 -12.74 8.71 -6.64
N ALA A 111 -13.12 7.84 -7.57
CA ALA A 111 -14.51 7.65 -7.96
C ALA A 111 -15.38 7.16 -6.79
N MET A 112 -14.83 6.38 -5.87
CA MET A 112 -15.55 5.84 -4.70
C MET A 112 -15.37 6.71 -3.45
N GLY A 113 -14.75 7.89 -3.57
CA GLY A 113 -14.53 8.78 -2.44
C GLY A 113 -13.52 8.26 -1.43
N ALA A 114 -12.57 7.44 -1.87
CA ALA A 114 -11.52 6.90 -1.02
C ALA A 114 -10.26 7.74 -1.16
N ALA A 115 -9.72 8.19 -0.02
CA ALA A 115 -8.45 8.88 0.04
C ALA A 115 -7.36 7.94 0.56
N LEU A 116 -6.15 8.10 0.04
CA LEU A 116 -5.00 7.27 0.34
C LEU A 116 -3.96 8.08 1.11
N PHE A 117 -3.47 7.55 2.24
CA PHE A 117 -2.46 8.19 3.07
C PHE A 117 -1.36 7.21 3.42
N HIS A 118 -0.11 7.69 3.51
CA HIS A 118 0.96 6.90 4.11
C HIS A 118 1.01 7.13 5.62
N GLU A 119 1.74 6.28 6.35
CA GLU A 119 1.84 6.34 7.81
C GLU A 119 3.16 6.94 8.31
N GLY A 120 3.86 7.71 7.48
CA GLY A 120 5.12 8.35 7.85
C GLY A 120 6.35 7.47 7.65
N LYS A 121 6.19 6.32 7.02
CA LYS A 121 7.27 5.38 6.72
C LYS A 121 7.37 5.12 5.23
N CYS A 122 8.60 4.94 4.75
CA CYS A 122 8.84 4.58 3.36
C CYS A 122 8.17 3.24 3.03
N CYS A 123 7.35 3.21 2.01
CA CYS A 123 6.64 1.99 1.61
C CYS A 123 7.58 0.89 1.10
N ARG A 124 8.82 1.21 0.79
CA ARG A 124 9.79 0.22 0.31
C ARG A 124 10.72 -0.30 1.39
N CYS A 125 11.35 0.58 2.18
CA CYS A 125 12.35 0.17 3.17
C CYS A 125 11.86 0.29 4.61
N GLY A 126 10.72 0.96 4.86
CA GLY A 126 10.15 1.10 6.19
C GLY A 126 10.76 2.19 7.05
N MET A 127 11.76 2.91 6.56
CA MET A 127 12.37 4.01 7.33
C MET A 127 11.44 5.21 7.45
N GLY A 128 11.55 5.96 8.54
CA GLY A 128 10.77 7.16 8.75
C GLY A 128 11.00 8.20 7.66
N LEU A 129 9.92 8.83 7.22
CA LEU A 129 9.96 9.89 6.20
C LEU A 129 10.09 11.25 6.89
N THR A 130 11.15 11.98 6.58
CA THR A 130 11.40 13.30 7.16
C THR A 130 11.56 14.39 6.11
N HIS A 131 12.02 14.01 4.91
CA HIS A 131 12.19 14.94 3.82
C HIS A 131 10.83 15.31 3.20
N PRO A 132 10.53 16.60 2.95
CA PRO A 132 9.22 17.01 2.43
C PRO A 132 8.79 16.28 1.15
N ALA A 133 9.71 16.09 0.22
CA ALA A 133 9.43 15.35 -1.02
C ALA A 133 9.05 13.89 -0.76
N SER A 134 9.73 13.24 0.17
CA SER A 134 9.44 11.85 0.55
C SER A 134 8.08 11.73 1.25
N ILE A 135 7.72 12.73 2.05
CA ILE A 135 6.42 12.79 2.71
C ILE A 135 5.30 12.92 1.67
N MET A 136 5.51 13.68 0.60
CA MET A 136 4.51 13.78 -0.49
C MET A 136 4.32 12.48 -1.24
N LEU A 137 5.36 11.68 -1.39
CA LEU A 137 5.35 10.48 -2.23
C LEU A 137 5.13 9.18 -1.46
N GLY A 138 5.36 9.17 -0.15
CA GLY A 138 5.31 7.94 0.65
C GLY A 138 6.52 7.03 0.43
N ILE A 139 7.57 7.54 -0.19
CA ILE A 139 8.80 6.81 -0.56
C ILE A 139 10.00 7.66 -0.19
N GLY A 140 11.03 7.04 0.40
CA GLY A 140 12.27 7.73 0.76
C GLY A 140 13.11 8.13 -0.46
N PRO A 141 14.05 9.07 -0.30
CA PRO A 141 14.79 9.65 -1.42
C PRO A 141 15.66 8.66 -2.18
N ASP A 142 16.23 7.67 -1.50
CA ASP A 142 17.01 6.62 -2.16
C ASP A 142 16.12 5.58 -2.82
N CYS A 143 15.00 5.25 -2.20
CA CYS A 143 14.08 4.25 -2.72
C CYS A 143 13.33 4.70 -3.95
N ILE A 144 13.12 6.01 -4.12
CA ILE A 144 12.42 6.55 -5.29
C ILE A 144 13.15 6.23 -6.60
N LYS A 145 14.47 6.11 -6.54
CA LYS A 145 15.30 5.76 -7.71
C LYS A 145 14.99 4.37 -8.25
N SER A 146 14.40 3.51 -7.43
CA SER A 146 14.04 2.14 -7.79
C SER A 146 12.60 2.01 -8.27
N MET A 147 11.83 3.10 -8.22
CA MET A 147 10.44 3.08 -8.68
C MET A 147 10.40 3.14 -10.21
N PRO A 148 9.37 2.52 -10.83
CA PRO A 148 9.26 2.54 -12.28
C PRO A 148 8.96 3.95 -12.81
N PRO A 149 9.24 4.22 -14.12
CA PRO A 149 8.96 5.54 -14.71
C PRO A 149 7.48 5.95 -14.63
N SER A 150 6.57 4.97 -14.52
CA SER A 150 5.14 5.24 -14.38
C SER A 150 4.75 5.73 -12.99
N PHE A 151 5.68 5.71 -12.02
CA PHE A 151 5.44 6.30 -10.70
C PHE A 151 5.34 7.81 -10.84
N ILE A 152 4.17 8.35 -10.49
CA ILE A 152 3.90 9.78 -10.68
C ILE A 152 4.57 10.56 -9.56
N THR A 153 5.51 11.39 -9.93
CA THR A 153 6.18 12.30 -9.01
C THR A 153 5.67 13.71 -9.28
N ASP A 154 4.73 14.18 -8.47
CA ASP A 154 4.24 15.55 -8.53
C ASP A 154 5.33 16.58 -8.16
N LEU A 155 6.46 16.09 -7.71
CA LEU A 155 7.63 16.87 -7.35
C LEU A 155 8.10 17.80 -8.44
N ILE A 156 8.06 17.36 -9.70
CA ILE A 156 8.50 18.18 -10.83
C ILE A 156 7.64 19.44 -10.93
N THR A 157 6.37 19.34 -10.58
CA THR A 157 5.44 20.46 -10.59
C THR A 157 5.68 21.42 -9.43
N VAL A 158 6.19 20.90 -8.30
CA VAL A 158 6.38 21.68 -7.07
C VAL A 158 7.74 22.36 -7.02
N ILE A 159 8.78 21.74 -7.58
CA ILE A 159 10.16 22.27 -7.52
C ILE A 159 10.65 22.83 -8.87
N ALA A 160 9.92 22.65 -9.93
CA ALA A 160 10.16 23.34 -11.18
C ALA A 160 9.45 24.71 -11.18
#